data_c531fd61351b0cd838978c3691574558
#
_entry.id   c531fd61351b0cd838978c3691574558
#
_cell.length_a   1.000
_cell.length_b   1.000
_cell.length_c   1.000
_cell.angle_alpha   90.00
_cell.angle_beta   90.00
_cell.angle_gamma   90.00
#
_symmetry.space_group_name_H-M   'P 1'
#
loop_
_entity.id
_entity.type
_entity.pdbx_description
1 polymer ?
#
loop_
_entity_poly.entity_id
_entity_poly.type
_entity_poly.pdbx_seq_one_letter_code
_entity_poly.pdbx_strand_id
1 'polypeptide(L)'
;MSDETQADGAAAPLDQADLDRIDAVLRFWFKEHQLSAPQIDGRMDVWFGEDPIFDEQIVREFSGDVDKACNGELDHWADDPRGRLALIILIDQFRRNIYRNQPQAFSHDKLALKLCVEGAMQEKDKKLSPIERVFFYMPLQHAESRRVQEKSRQIFNKLAEAVSPTFRETFETVAQFADLHADIVELYGRFPHRNRVLNRPNTPEEEEYLSGGAPTFGQGNA
;
A
#
# COMPACT_ATOMS: atom_id res chain seq x y z
N MET A 1 32.59 37.65 6.26
CA MET A 1 32.52 36.18 6.29
C MET A 1 31.32 35.87 7.17
N SER A 2 30.14 35.71 6.55
CA SER A 2 28.90 35.44 7.24
C SER A 2 28.67 33.91 7.16
N ASP A 3 28.69 33.30 8.30
CA ASP A 3 28.45 31.86 8.50
C ASP A 3 26.94 31.66 8.42
N GLU A 4 26.43 31.24 7.25
CA GLU A 4 25.05 30.78 7.10
C GLU A 4 25.00 29.35 7.59
N THR A 5 24.65 29.19 8.85
CA THR A 5 24.27 27.94 9.43
C THR A 5 22.99 27.48 8.72
N GLN A 6 23.11 26.48 7.83
CA GLN A 6 21.98 25.69 7.34
C GLN A 6 21.25 25.11 8.55
N ALA A 7 20.05 25.61 8.80
CA ALA A 7 19.14 25.00 9.75
C ALA A 7 18.79 23.60 9.22
N ASP A 8 19.22 22.59 9.97
CA ASP A 8 18.85 21.19 9.81
C ASP A 8 17.32 21.13 9.92
N GLY A 9 16.66 20.83 8.80
CA GLY A 9 15.20 20.80 8.69
C GLY A 9 14.61 19.59 9.40
N ALA A 10 14.68 19.56 10.73
CA ALA A 10 13.90 18.61 11.51
C ALA A 10 12.41 18.93 11.27
N ALA A 11 11.64 17.95 10.78
CA ALA A 11 10.19 18.10 10.63
C ALA A 11 9.55 18.49 11.98
N ALA A 12 8.49 19.29 11.92
CA ALA A 12 7.75 19.67 13.10
C ALA A 12 7.23 18.39 13.83
N PRO A 13 7.33 18.33 15.16
CA PRO A 13 6.81 17.20 15.91
C PRO A 13 5.29 17.10 15.70
N LEU A 14 4.76 15.85 15.67
CA LEU A 14 3.33 15.59 15.59
C LEU A 14 2.61 16.25 16.77
N ASP A 15 1.54 16.97 16.49
CA ASP A 15 0.65 17.48 17.51
C ASP A 15 -0.43 16.44 17.88
N GLN A 16 -1.30 16.77 18.85
CA GLN A 16 -2.33 15.84 19.29
C GLN A 16 -3.37 15.57 18.18
N ALA A 17 -3.67 16.55 17.34
CA ALA A 17 -4.61 16.37 16.23
C ALA A 17 -4.06 15.42 15.17
N ASP A 18 -2.75 15.51 14.87
CA ASP A 18 -2.06 14.55 14.01
C ASP A 18 -2.14 13.14 14.58
N LEU A 19 -1.79 12.96 15.87
CA LEU A 19 -1.80 11.65 16.52
C LEU A 19 -3.21 11.04 16.53
N ASP A 20 -4.23 11.83 16.82
CA ASP A 20 -5.63 11.38 16.80
C ASP A 20 -6.06 10.98 15.38
N ARG A 21 -5.61 11.73 14.36
CA ARG A 21 -5.97 11.43 12.97
C ARG A 21 -5.22 10.23 12.42
N ILE A 22 -3.93 10.07 12.71
CA ILE A 22 -3.14 8.87 12.41
C ILE A 22 -3.81 7.64 13.03
N ASP A 23 -4.19 7.71 14.30
CA ASP A 23 -4.85 6.62 15.00
C ASP A 23 -6.22 6.29 14.38
N ALA A 24 -7.00 7.29 13.96
CA ALA A 24 -8.26 7.09 13.26
C ALA A 24 -8.10 6.32 11.95
N VAL A 25 -7.10 6.67 11.10
CA VAL A 25 -6.79 5.96 9.86
C VAL A 25 -6.42 4.51 10.16
N LEU A 26 -5.50 4.28 11.09
CA LEU A 26 -5.01 2.96 11.40
C LEU A 26 -6.07 2.08 12.07
N ARG A 27 -6.88 2.63 12.98
CA ARG A 27 -8.00 1.88 13.60
C ARG A 27 -9.10 1.56 12.59
N PHE A 28 -9.38 2.43 11.65
CA PHE A 28 -10.34 2.12 10.60
C PHE A 28 -9.86 0.92 9.78
N TRP A 29 -8.58 0.91 9.40
CA TRP A 29 -8.00 -0.14 8.56
C TRP A 29 -7.78 -1.44 9.32
N PHE A 30 -7.13 -1.40 10.49
CA PHE A 30 -6.75 -2.61 11.26
C PHE A 30 -7.76 -2.98 12.34
N LYS A 31 -8.63 -2.08 12.80
CA LYS A 31 -9.46 -2.16 14.00
C LYS A 31 -8.66 -2.08 15.30
N GLU A 32 -7.62 -2.88 15.45
CA GLU A 32 -6.75 -2.93 16.64
C GLU A 32 -5.28 -2.83 16.24
N HIS A 33 -4.43 -2.41 17.15
CA HIS A 33 -3.00 -2.27 16.91
C HIS A 33 -2.30 -3.62 16.75
N GLN A 34 -2.75 -4.63 17.48
CA GLN A 34 -2.23 -6.00 17.38
C GLN A 34 -3.39 -6.96 17.11
N LEU A 35 -3.35 -7.60 15.95
CA LEU A 35 -4.35 -8.56 15.55
C LEU A 35 -3.86 -9.99 15.82
N SER A 36 -4.73 -10.83 16.38
CA SER A 36 -4.56 -12.27 16.39
C SER A 36 -4.76 -12.85 14.98
N ALA A 37 -4.28 -14.07 14.73
CA ALA A 37 -4.46 -14.71 13.43
C ALA A 37 -5.93 -14.78 12.99
N PRO A 38 -6.92 -15.21 13.81
CA PRO A 38 -8.32 -15.19 13.40
C PRO A 38 -8.87 -13.79 13.07
N GLN A 39 -8.35 -12.74 13.71
CA GLN A 39 -8.76 -11.36 13.39
C GLN A 39 -8.18 -10.90 12.05
N ILE A 40 -6.94 -11.31 11.72
CA ILE A 40 -6.35 -11.05 10.41
C ILE A 40 -7.15 -11.78 9.33
N ASP A 41 -7.39 -13.08 9.50
CA ASP A 41 -8.15 -13.91 8.55
C ASP A 41 -9.55 -13.33 8.29
N GLY A 42 -10.24 -12.89 9.36
CA GLY A 42 -11.55 -12.25 9.24
C GLY A 42 -11.55 -10.88 8.56
N ARG A 43 -10.39 -10.32 8.26
CA ARG A 43 -10.25 -9.04 7.54
C ARG A 43 -9.71 -9.17 6.11
N MET A 44 -9.29 -10.36 5.69
CA MET A 44 -8.73 -10.57 4.35
C MET A 44 -9.71 -10.12 3.26
N ASP A 45 -10.99 -10.48 3.39
CA ASP A 45 -12.02 -10.07 2.42
C ASP A 45 -12.26 -8.55 2.43
N VAL A 46 -12.13 -7.89 3.58
CA VAL A 46 -12.26 -6.42 3.69
C VAL A 46 -11.08 -5.71 3.02
N TRP A 47 -9.86 -6.24 3.19
CA TRP A 47 -8.65 -5.61 2.65
C TRP A 47 -8.45 -5.88 1.15
N PHE A 48 -8.80 -7.07 0.68
CA PHE A 48 -8.47 -7.54 -0.67
C PHE A 48 -9.71 -7.80 -1.55
N GLY A 49 -10.90 -7.73 -0.97
CA GLY A 49 -12.17 -7.87 -1.68
C GLY A 49 -12.70 -6.53 -2.24
N GLU A 50 -13.91 -6.62 -2.76
CA GLU A 50 -14.68 -5.46 -3.23
C GLU A 50 -15.94 -5.30 -2.38
N ASP A 51 -16.02 -4.23 -1.60
CA ASP A 51 -17.18 -3.90 -0.79
C ASP A 51 -17.55 -2.42 -1.00
N PRO A 52 -18.60 -2.15 -1.80
CA PRO A 52 -19.04 -0.78 -2.07
C PRO A 52 -19.43 0.00 -0.79
N ILE A 53 -19.93 -0.67 0.24
CA ILE A 53 -20.30 -0.02 1.50
C ILE A 53 -19.02 0.42 2.24
N PHE A 54 -18.00 -0.42 2.23
CA PHE A 54 -16.70 -0.07 2.81
C PHE A 54 -16.01 1.05 2.02
N ASP A 55 -16.09 1.01 0.68
CA ASP A 55 -15.58 2.08 -0.18
C ASP A 55 -16.29 3.43 0.13
N GLU A 56 -17.62 3.44 0.27
CA GLU A 56 -18.39 4.64 0.65
C GLU A 56 -18.00 5.18 2.04
N GLN A 57 -17.72 4.31 2.99
CA GLN A 57 -17.23 4.72 4.31
C GLN A 57 -15.88 5.43 4.21
N ILE A 58 -14.94 4.89 3.41
CA ILE A 58 -13.65 5.51 3.16
C ILE A 58 -13.82 6.90 2.52
N VAL A 59 -14.68 7.01 1.50
CA VAL A 59 -14.97 8.30 0.85
C VAL A 59 -15.47 9.32 1.89
N ARG A 60 -16.45 8.95 2.69
CA ARG A 60 -17.07 9.85 3.65
C ARG A 60 -16.12 10.31 4.75
N GLU A 61 -15.25 9.41 5.22
CA GLU A 61 -14.46 9.66 6.42
C GLU A 61 -13.04 10.15 6.13
N PHE A 62 -12.47 9.80 4.96
CA PHE A 62 -11.04 9.97 4.69
C PHE A 62 -10.70 10.64 3.36
N SER A 63 -11.66 10.99 2.50
CA SER A 63 -11.30 11.62 1.20
C SER A 63 -10.49 12.91 1.39
N GLY A 64 -10.82 13.74 2.38
CA GLY A 64 -10.07 14.96 2.67
C GLY A 64 -8.63 14.68 3.14
N ASP A 65 -8.39 13.61 3.90
CA ASP A 65 -7.03 13.25 4.32
C ASP A 65 -6.23 12.65 3.17
N VAL A 66 -6.88 11.89 2.30
CA VAL A 66 -6.25 11.38 1.06
C VAL A 66 -5.77 12.55 0.20
N ASP A 67 -6.60 13.58 0.02
CA ASP A 67 -6.22 14.77 -0.75
C ASP A 67 -5.04 15.50 -0.10
N LYS A 68 -5.10 15.73 1.21
CA LYS A 68 -4.00 16.35 1.97
C LYS A 68 -2.70 15.54 1.87
N ALA A 69 -2.77 14.20 2.04
CA ALA A 69 -1.61 13.33 1.92
C ALA A 69 -1.01 13.37 0.50
N CYS A 70 -1.84 13.37 -0.53
CA CYS A 70 -1.40 13.46 -1.91
C CYS A 70 -0.78 14.82 -2.28
N ASN A 71 -1.22 15.91 -1.61
CA ASN A 71 -0.70 17.26 -1.79
C ASN A 71 0.54 17.56 -0.93
N GLY A 72 0.98 16.62 -0.08
CA GLY A 72 2.14 16.81 0.80
C GLY A 72 1.84 17.59 2.10
N GLU A 73 0.58 17.91 2.37
CA GLU A 73 0.19 18.67 3.57
C GLU A 73 0.38 17.86 4.87
N LEU A 74 0.50 16.53 4.76
CA LEU A 74 0.71 15.60 5.87
C LEU A 74 2.12 14.99 5.87
N ASP A 75 3.07 15.51 5.08
CA ASP A 75 4.41 14.92 4.93
C ASP A 75 5.16 14.79 6.27
N HIS A 76 4.89 15.67 7.23
CA HIS A 76 5.46 15.63 8.58
C HIS A 76 5.11 14.35 9.35
N TRP A 77 4.03 13.64 8.99
CA TRP A 77 3.71 12.34 9.58
C TRP A 77 4.75 11.27 9.25
N ALA A 78 5.50 11.43 8.16
CA ALA A 78 6.44 10.42 7.68
C ALA A 78 7.63 10.16 8.64
N ASP A 79 7.87 11.05 9.58
CA ASP A 79 8.95 10.87 10.57
C ASP A 79 8.57 9.90 11.69
N ASP A 80 7.30 9.71 11.95
CA ASP A 80 6.78 8.68 12.85
C ASP A 80 6.48 7.37 12.11
N PRO A 81 6.83 6.19 12.63
CA PRO A 81 6.56 4.91 11.96
C PRO A 81 5.08 4.66 11.66
N ARG A 82 4.19 4.99 12.60
CA ARG A 82 2.74 4.81 12.43
C ARG A 82 2.15 5.90 11.56
N GLY A 83 2.65 7.14 11.67
CA GLY A 83 2.29 8.24 10.79
C GLY A 83 2.64 7.93 9.32
N ARG A 84 3.83 7.39 9.06
CA ARG A 84 4.23 6.94 7.72
C ARG A 84 3.36 5.81 7.20
N LEU A 85 3.01 4.83 8.05
CA LEU A 85 2.07 3.77 7.67
C LEU A 85 0.69 4.35 7.33
N ALA A 86 0.18 5.30 8.11
CA ALA A 86 -1.08 5.98 7.82
C ALA A 86 -1.05 6.71 6.46
N LEU A 87 0.05 7.42 6.14
CA LEU A 87 0.24 8.02 4.82
C LEU A 87 0.23 6.98 3.69
N ILE A 88 0.91 5.85 3.86
CA ILE A 88 0.90 4.77 2.88
C ILE A 88 -0.52 4.23 2.70
N ILE A 89 -1.27 4.00 3.76
CA ILE A 89 -2.66 3.53 3.69
C ILE A 89 -3.55 4.55 2.96
N LEU A 90 -3.45 5.84 3.28
CA LEU A 90 -4.21 6.90 2.61
C LEU A 90 -3.91 6.93 1.10
N ILE A 91 -2.63 6.93 0.72
CA ILE A 91 -2.18 7.17 -0.66
C ILE A 91 -2.28 5.89 -1.51
N ASP A 92 -2.05 4.72 -0.94
CA ASP A 92 -2.04 3.47 -1.69
C ASP A 92 -3.35 2.70 -1.56
N GLN A 93 -3.86 2.47 -0.35
CA GLN A 93 -5.04 1.64 -0.13
C GLN A 93 -6.34 2.44 -0.31
N PHE A 94 -6.54 3.53 0.44
CA PHE A 94 -7.79 4.30 0.38
C PHE A 94 -8.03 4.89 -1.00
N ARG A 95 -6.99 5.32 -1.72
CA ARG A 95 -7.16 5.77 -3.11
C ARG A 95 -7.70 4.68 -4.01
N ARG A 96 -7.27 3.42 -3.84
CA ARG A 96 -7.79 2.30 -4.60
C ARG A 96 -9.28 2.05 -4.33
N ASN A 97 -9.72 2.24 -3.10
CA ASN A 97 -11.14 2.14 -2.74
C ASN A 97 -11.94 3.34 -3.29
N ILE A 98 -11.46 4.58 -3.07
CA ILE A 98 -12.15 5.83 -3.50
C ILE A 98 -12.30 5.90 -5.03
N TYR A 99 -11.25 5.53 -5.75
CA TYR A 99 -11.18 5.66 -7.21
C TYR A 99 -11.18 4.30 -7.91
N ARG A 100 -11.91 3.32 -7.36
CA ARG A 100 -11.99 1.98 -7.94
C ARG A 100 -12.36 2.05 -9.41
N ASN A 101 -11.62 1.32 -10.26
CA ASN A 101 -11.80 1.31 -11.72
C ASN A 101 -11.59 2.68 -12.41
N GLN A 102 -10.84 3.58 -11.80
CA GLN A 102 -10.48 4.88 -12.36
C GLN A 102 -8.96 5.08 -12.38
N PRO A 103 -8.42 5.89 -13.32
CA PRO A 103 -6.97 6.12 -13.41
C PRO A 103 -6.37 6.73 -12.13
N GLN A 104 -7.18 7.49 -11.40
CA GLN A 104 -6.80 8.14 -10.14
C GLN A 104 -6.36 7.14 -9.08
N ALA A 105 -6.88 5.91 -9.10
CA ALA A 105 -6.47 4.83 -8.18
C ALA A 105 -4.96 4.59 -8.17
N PHE A 106 -4.29 4.81 -9.31
CA PHE A 106 -2.86 4.52 -9.52
C PHE A 106 -1.97 5.76 -9.58
N SER A 107 -2.56 6.96 -9.60
CA SER A 107 -1.85 8.20 -9.93
C SER A 107 -0.75 8.58 -8.92
N HIS A 108 -0.82 8.07 -7.69
CA HIS A 108 0.15 8.34 -6.62
C HIS A 108 0.94 7.10 -6.17
N ASP A 109 0.94 6.02 -6.95
CA ASP A 109 1.72 4.81 -6.66
C ASP A 109 3.21 5.12 -6.43
N LYS A 110 3.77 6.07 -7.19
CA LYS A 110 5.17 6.49 -7.03
C LYS A 110 5.43 7.18 -5.68
N LEU A 111 4.47 7.95 -5.18
CA LEU A 111 4.58 8.62 -3.88
C LEU A 111 4.50 7.58 -2.74
N ALA A 112 3.55 6.66 -2.81
CA ALA A 112 3.44 5.57 -1.85
C ALA A 112 4.70 4.70 -1.84
N LEU A 113 5.25 4.36 -3.01
CA LEU A 113 6.50 3.62 -3.14
C LEU A 113 7.68 4.37 -2.52
N LYS A 114 7.79 5.68 -2.74
CA LYS A 114 8.82 6.53 -2.12
C LYS A 114 8.74 6.46 -0.59
N LEU A 115 7.54 6.67 -0.01
CA LEU A 115 7.32 6.59 1.43
C LEU A 115 7.72 5.22 2.02
N CYS A 116 7.36 4.14 1.32
CA CYS A 116 7.75 2.77 1.70
C CYS A 116 9.27 2.59 1.68
N VAL A 117 9.94 2.93 0.59
CA VAL A 117 11.38 2.71 0.41
C VAL A 117 12.19 3.55 1.40
N GLU A 118 11.91 4.85 1.51
CA GLU A 118 12.59 5.75 2.45
C GLU A 118 12.38 5.31 3.89
N GLY A 119 11.16 4.89 4.26
CA GLY A 119 10.86 4.41 5.59
C GLY A 119 11.58 3.10 5.93
N ALA A 120 11.69 2.17 4.97
CA ALA A 120 12.46 0.95 5.14
C ALA A 120 13.97 1.24 5.30
N MET A 121 14.52 2.19 4.54
CA MET A 121 15.92 2.63 4.71
C MET A 121 16.18 3.24 6.09
N GLN A 122 15.17 3.88 6.70
CA GLN A 122 15.20 4.45 8.04
C GLN A 122 14.77 3.45 9.13
N GLU A 123 14.55 2.18 8.78
CA GLU A 123 14.11 1.11 9.69
C GLU A 123 12.78 1.38 10.43
N LYS A 124 11.93 2.26 9.87
CA LYS A 124 10.62 2.59 10.43
C LYS A 124 9.69 1.37 10.46
N ASP A 125 9.78 0.51 9.43
CA ASP A 125 9.06 -0.76 9.35
C ASP A 125 9.31 -1.70 10.53
N LYS A 126 10.51 -1.67 11.11
CA LYS A 126 10.87 -2.52 12.25
C LYS A 126 10.11 -2.17 13.55
N LYS A 127 9.47 -1.00 13.60
CA LYS A 127 8.63 -0.56 14.71
C LYS A 127 7.17 -0.99 14.60
N LEU A 128 6.81 -1.61 13.48
CA LEU A 128 5.46 -2.02 13.15
C LEU A 128 5.24 -3.50 13.44
N SER A 129 3.99 -3.86 13.74
CA SER A 129 3.57 -5.26 13.87
C SER A 129 3.65 -5.99 12.51
N PRO A 130 3.70 -7.33 12.49
CA PRO A 130 3.82 -8.06 11.22
C PRO A 130 2.76 -7.70 10.19
N ILE A 131 1.49 -7.55 10.59
CA ILE A 131 0.42 -7.20 9.65
C ILE A 131 0.51 -5.74 9.19
N GLU A 132 0.93 -4.82 10.04
CA GLU A 132 1.20 -3.45 9.65
C GLU A 132 2.33 -3.38 8.62
N ARG A 133 3.35 -4.24 8.73
CA ARG A 133 4.44 -4.35 7.76
C ARG A 133 3.97 -4.86 6.40
N VAL A 134 2.96 -5.73 6.34
CA VAL A 134 2.34 -6.13 5.07
C VAL A 134 1.88 -4.89 4.31
N PHE A 135 1.10 -4.02 4.94
CA PHE A 135 0.57 -2.81 4.30
C PHE A 135 1.64 -1.74 4.08
N PHE A 136 2.64 -1.66 4.94
CA PHE A 136 3.79 -0.79 4.74
C PHE A 136 4.55 -1.13 3.44
N TYR A 137 4.64 -2.42 3.08
CA TYR A 137 5.34 -2.90 1.89
C TYR A 137 4.43 -3.07 0.66
N MET A 138 3.11 -2.91 0.79
CA MET A 138 2.16 -3.06 -0.31
C MET A 138 2.51 -2.21 -1.55
N PRO A 139 3.03 -0.96 -1.43
CA PRO A 139 3.46 -0.18 -2.59
C PRO A 139 4.52 -0.85 -3.47
N LEU A 140 5.31 -1.78 -2.92
CA LEU A 140 6.27 -2.55 -3.71
C LEU A 140 5.54 -3.52 -4.67
N GLN A 141 4.46 -4.17 -4.21
CA GLN A 141 3.66 -5.06 -5.05
C GLN A 141 2.95 -4.32 -6.17
N HIS A 142 2.63 -3.05 -5.95
CA HIS A 142 1.89 -2.21 -6.90
C HIS A 142 2.76 -1.58 -7.99
N ALA A 143 4.08 -1.66 -7.87
CA ALA A 143 5.01 -1.02 -8.79
C ALA A 143 5.16 -1.78 -10.11
N GLU A 144 5.01 -1.11 -11.25
CA GLU A 144 5.30 -1.66 -12.58
C GLU A 144 6.81 -1.60 -12.88
N SER A 145 7.60 -2.33 -12.10
CA SER A 145 9.07 -2.39 -12.20
C SER A 145 9.59 -3.76 -11.80
N ARG A 146 10.19 -4.50 -12.72
CA ARG A 146 10.77 -5.83 -12.46
C ARG A 146 11.70 -5.82 -11.24
N ARG A 147 12.57 -4.81 -11.13
CA ARG A 147 13.49 -4.67 -9.99
C ARG A 147 12.76 -4.49 -8.66
N VAL A 148 11.70 -3.72 -8.64
CA VAL A 148 10.91 -3.47 -7.42
C VAL A 148 10.10 -4.72 -7.06
N GLN A 149 9.54 -5.40 -8.04
CA GLN A 149 8.79 -6.64 -7.86
C GLN A 149 9.67 -7.76 -7.29
N GLU A 150 10.90 -7.91 -7.76
CA GLU A 150 11.86 -8.87 -7.19
C GLU A 150 12.17 -8.56 -5.71
N LYS A 151 12.29 -7.27 -5.35
CA LYS A 151 12.43 -6.86 -3.95
C LYS A 151 11.18 -7.13 -3.13
N SER A 152 10.00 -6.89 -3.69
CA SER A 152 8.73 -7.23 -3.10
C SER A 152 8.67 -8.72 -2.74
N ARG A 153 8.90 -9.59 -3.71
CA ARG A 153 8.95 -11.05 -3.55
C ARG A 153 9.85 -11.46 -2.37
N GLN A 154 11.08 -10.96 -2.34
CA GLN A 154 12.04 -11.27 -1.29
C GLN A 154 11.57 -10.81 0.10
N ILE A 155 10.96 -9.62 0.20
CA ILE A 155 10.50 -9.05 1.47
C ILE A 155 9.31 -9.83 2.01
N PHE A 156 8.31 -10.12 1.18
CA PHE A 156 7.10 -10.82 1.60
C PHE A 156 7.38 -12.28 1.99
N ASN A 157 8.25 -12.98 1.26
CA ASN A 157 8.69 -14.33 1.63
C ASN A 157 9.43 -14.33 2.98
N LYS A 158 10.37 -13.39 3.20
CA LYS A 158 11.04 -13.23 4.49
C LYS A 158 10.08 -12.87 5.63
N LEU A 159 9.04 -12.09 5.34
CA LEU A 159 8.04 -11.74 6.33
C LEU A 159 7.22 -12.98 6.75
N ALA A 160 6.85 -13.83 5.78
CA ALA A 160 6.18 -15.10 6.04
C ALA A 160 7.04 -16.09 6.83
N GLU A 161 8.36 -16.13 6.56
CA GLU A 161 9.30 -16.95 7.33
C GLU A 161 9.48 -16.48 8.77
N ALA A 162 9.41 -15.16 9.00
CA ALA A 162 9.73 -14.53 10.28
C ALA A 162 8.56 -14.54 11.29
N VAL A 163 7.31 -14.75 10.85
CA VAL A 163 6.16 -14.78 11.76
C VAL A 163 6.07 -16.10 12.53
N SER A 164 5.37 -16.06 13.67
CA SER A 164 5.11 -17.27 14.45
C SER A 164 4.26 -18.27 13.66
N PRO A 165 4.30 -19.58 13.99
CA PRO A 165 3.53 -20.60 13.29
C PRO A 165 2.02 -20.29 13.18
N THR A 166 1.47 -19.58 14.16
CA THR A 166 0.04 -19.21 14.21
C THR A 166 -0.38 -18.29 13.05
N PHE A 167 0.54 -17.47 12.53
CA PHE A 167 0.28 -16.53 11.43
C PHE A 167 0.78 -17.06 10.07
N ARG A 168 1.46 -18.19 10.06
CA ARG A 168 2.21 -18.66 8.90
C ARG A 168 1.36 -18.78 7.64
N GLU A 169 0.23 -19.46 7.73
CA GLU A 169 -0.66 -19.72 6.59
C GLU A 169 -1.12 -18.43 5.92
N THR A 170 -1.58 -17.46 6.72
CA THR A 170 -2.00 -16.14 6.21
C THR A 170 -0.86 -15.40 5.53
N PHE A 171 0.33 -15.39 6.15
CA PHE A 171 1.47 -14.68 5.59
C PHE A 171 2.09 -15.38 4.36
N GLU A 172 2.02 -16.70 4.28
CA GLU A 172 2.36 -17.45 3.06
C GLU A 172 1.39 -17.12 1.92
N THR A 173 0.09 -16.97 2.20
CA THR A 173 -0.90 -16.50 1.23
C THR A 173 -0.54 -15.09 0.72
N VAL A 174 -0.21 -14.16 1.61
CA VAL A 174 0.23 -12.80 1.22
C VAL A 174 1.51 -12.84 0.39
N ALA A 175 2.46 -13.72 0.71
CA ALA A 175 3.69 -13.89 -0.07
C ALA A 175 3.41 -14.47 -1.48
N GLN A 176 2.48 -15.41 -1.61
CA GLN A 176 2.03 -15.94 -2.91
C GLN A 176 1.43 -14.85 -3.80
N PHE A 177 0.70 -13.89 -3.24
CA PHE A 177 0.24 -12.71 -4.00
C PHE A 177 1.40 -11.84 -4.46
N ALA A 178 2.45 -11.66 -3.64
CA ALA A 178 3.65 -10.93 -4.07
C ALA A 178 4.38 -11.66 -5.20
N ASP A 179 4.43 -12.99 -5.16
CA ASP A 179 4.99 -13.81 -6.25
C ASP A 179 4.17 -13.63 -7.54
N LEU A 180 2.84 -13.69 -7.44
CA LEU A 180 1.95 -13.50 -8.59
C LEU A 180 2.10 -12.12 -9.24
N HIS A 181 2.17 -11.05 -8.43
CA HIS A 181 2.42 -9.70 -8.95
C HIS A 181 3.77 -9.62 -9.68
N ALA A 182 4.80 -10.22 -9.08
CA ALA A 182 6.13 -10.24 -9.68
C ALA A 182 6.17 -11.01 -11.00
N ASP A 183 5.50 -12.17 -11.09
CA ASP A 183 5.43 -12.97 -12.32
C ASP A 183 4.72 -12.20 -13.45
N ILE A 184 3.64 -11.48 -13.15
CA ILE A 184 2.94 -10.66 -14.15
C ILE A 184 3.86 -9.55 -14.68
N VAL A 185 4.54 -8.82 -13.79
CA VAL A 185 5.44 -7.73 -14.22
C VAL A 185 6.71 -8.28 -14.86
N GLU A 186 7.17 -9.47 -14.50
CA GLU A 186 8.27 -10.17 -15.19
C GLU A 186 7.91 -10.45 -16.65
N LEU A 187 6.71 -10.97 -16.89
CA LEU A 187 6.23 -11.32 -18.24
C LEU A 187 5.95 -10.08 -19.08
N TYR A 188 5.14 -9.15 -18.56
CA TYR A 188 4.57 -8.05 -19.36
C TYR A 188 5.27 -6.70 -19.12
N GLY A 189 6.12 -6.57 -18.10
CA GLY A 189 6.75 -5.30 -17.71
C GLY A 189 5.79 -4.32 -17.03
N ARG A 190 4.51 -4.66 -16.95
CA ARG A 190 3.42 -3.87 -16.38
C ARG A 190 2.27 -4.77 -15.94
N PHE A 191 1.22 -4.18 -15.36
CA PHE A 191 -0.02 -4.90 -15.04
C PHE A 191 -1.05 -4.73 -16.18
N PRO A 192 -1.30 -5.77 -17.00
CA PRO A 192 -2.25 -5.67 -18.13
C PRO A 192 -3.67 -5.30 -17.72
N HIS A 193 -4.17 -5.75 -16.55
CA HIS A 193 -5.49 -5.41 -16.04
C HIS A 193 -5.72 -3.91 -15.85
N ARG A 194 -4.65 -3.09 -15.74
CA ARG A 194 -4.73 -1.63 -15.65
C ARG A 194 -4.83 -0.95 -17.02
N ASN A 195 -4.58 -1.67 -18.11
CA ASN A 195 -4.44 -1.05 -19.45
C ASN A 195 -5.70 -0.29 -19.86
N ARG A 196 -6.88 -0.91 -19.71
CA ARG A 196 -8.15 -0.27 -20.04
C ARG A 196 -8.36 1.02 -19.24
N VAL A 197 -8.18 0.97 -17.93
CA VAL A 197 -8.38 2.12 -17.03
C VAL A 197 -7.37 3.23 -17.30
N LEU A 198 -6.13 2.88 -17.65
CA LEU A 198 -5.06 3.83 -17.96
C LEU A 198 -5.00 4.23 -19.44
N ASN A 199 -6.00 3.80 -20.25
CA ASN A 199 -6.05 4.06 -21.68
C ASN A 199 -4.76 3.64 -22.41
N ARG A 200 -4.23 2.45 -22.06
CA ARG A 200 -3.06 1.84 -22.70
C ARG A 200 -3.51 0.73 -23.64
N PRO A 201 -2.99 0.65 -24.88
CA PRO A 201 -3.28 -0.47 -25.76
C PRO A 201 -2.70 -1.77 -25.20
N ASN A 202 -3.42 -2.89 -25.35
CA ASN A 202 -2.90 -4.22 -25.07
C ASN A 202 -1.97 -4.69 -26.19
N THR A 203 -0.96 -5.53 -25.84
CA THR A 203 -0.31 -6.37 -26.82
C THR A 203 -1.15 -7.63 -27.08
N PRO A 204 -0.90 -8.39 -28.16
CA PRO A 204 -1.60 -9.66 -28.39
C PRO A 204 -1.49 -10.64 -27.21
N GLU A 205 -0.33 -10.72 -26.59
CA GLU A 205 -0.07 -11.60 -25.45
C GLU A 205 -0.83 -11.13 -24.19
N GLU A 206 -0.95 -9.81 -23.98
CA GLU A 206 -1.76 -9.26 -22.91
C GLU A 206 -3.27 -9.49 -23.15
N GLU A 207 -3.73 -9.41 -24.40
CA GLU A 207 -5.10 -9.73 -24.78
C GLU A 207 -5.45 -11.19 -24.47
N GLU A 208 -4.58 -12.12 -24.85
CA GLU A 208 -4.73 -13.54 -24.52
C GLU A 208 -4.76 -13.78 -23.01
N TYR A 209 -3.84 -13.15 -22.25
CA TYR A 209 -3.80 -13.24 -20.79
C TYR A 209 -5.08 -12.73 -20.14
N LEU A 210 -5.58 -11.56 -20.55
CA LEU A 210 -6.78 -10.95 -19.99
C LEU A 210 -8.04 -11.79 -20.31
N SER A 211 -8.14 -12.35 -21.54
CA SER A 211 -9.26 -13.20 -21.94
C SER A 211 -9.28 -14.55 -21.22
N GLY A 212 -8.14 -14.99 -20.70
CA GLY A 212 -7.99 -16.21 -19.90
C GLY A 212 -8.45 -16.11 -18.45
N GLY A 213 -9.07 -15.00 -18.03
CA GLY A 213 -9.53 -14.79 -16.65
C GLY A 213 -8.42 -14.33 -15.70
N ALA A 214 -7.57 -13.44 -16.16
CA ALA A 214 -6.49 -12.85 -15.38
C ALA A 214 -6.99 -12.17 -14.10
N PRO A 215 -6.23 -12.22 -13.00
CA PRO A 215 -6.59 -11.53 -11.77
C PRO A 215 -6.58 -10.01 -11.98
N THR A 216 -7.62 -9.34 -11.50
CA THR A 216 -7.76 -7.87 -11.55
C THR A 216 -7.35 -7.19 -10.25
N PHE A 217 -7.17 -7.94 -9.18
CA PHE A 217 -6.85 -7.43 -7.83
C PHE A 217 -7.82 -6.34 -7.35
N GLY A 218 -9.13 -6.51 -7.67
CA GLY A 218 -10.17 -5.54 -7.33
C GLY A 218 -10.09 -4.22 -8.11
N GLN A 219 -9.32 -4.16 -9.19
CA GLN A 219 -9.13 -2.99 -10.03
C GLN A 219 -9.12 -3.39 -11.51
N GLY A 220 -9.91 -2.74 -12.34
CA GLY A 220 -9.89 -3.00 -13.76
C GLY A 220 -10.87 -4.10 -14.20
N ASN A 221 -12.14 -3.94 -13.90
CA ASN A 221 -13.17 -4.85 -14.44
C ASN A 221 -13.06 -4.92 -15.96
N ALA A 222 -12.99 -6.15 -16.45
CA ALA A 222 -12.89 -6.50 -17.85
C ALA A 222 -14.09 -6.01 -18.67
#